data_2fd9d9ee0492b0fb4c731ed4168e4ce7
#
_entry.id   2fd9d9ee0492b0fb4c731ed4168e4ce7
#
_cell.length_a   1.000
_cell.length_b   1.000
_cell.length_c   1.000
_cell.angle_alpha   90.00
_cell.angle_beta   90.00
_cell.angle_gamma   90.00
#
_symmetry.space_group_name_H-M   'P 1'
#
loop_
_entity.id
_entity.type
_entity.pdbx_description
1 polymer ?
#
loop_
_entity_poly.entity_id
_entity_poly.type
_entity_poly.pdbx_seq_one_letter_code
_entity_poly.pdbx_strand_id
1 'polypeptide(L)'
;MGSVSVFVGLDYHQELVQVCVVDTAGRVLCNRAAGNDARAIVELATRHGDVQAAALDACCGASNLAQELVDSGWSVSLAHPGFVARMKQNPDKTDFSDARLLADLLRVGYLPKVWLAPERLRRLRRLVRYRQQLVDQRRDVKLRIRALLRENRLVSPVGVRPWTKGWLNWVHPAASRAAPSP
;
A
#
# COMPACT_ATOMS: atom_id res chain seq x y z
N MET A 1 26.21 -11.57 30.18
CA MET A 1 26.56 -11.07 28.82
C MET A 1 25.50 -10.09 28.42
N GLY A 2 25.85 -8.83 28.15
CA GLY A 2 24.86 -7.83 27.72
C GLY A 2 24.27 -8.23 26.37
N SER A 3 22.94 -8.13 26.21
CA SER A 3 22.26 -8.34 24.94
C SER A 3 22.75 -7.31 23.92
N VAL A 4 23.01 -7.74 22.69
CA VAL A 4 23.42 -6.84 21.60
C VAL A 4 22.19 -6.07 21.13
N SER A 5 22.28 -4.74 21.07
CA SER A 5 21.21 -3.91 20.49
C SER A 5 21.17 -4.07 18.98
N VAL A 6 19.98 -4.33 18.43
CA VAL A 6 19.78 -4.55 16.99
C VAL A 6 18.65 -3.70 16.43
N PHE A 7 18.72 -3.44 15.12
CA PHE A 7 17.71 -2.77 14.33
C PHE A 7 17.19 -3.70 13.25
N VAL A 8 15.88 -3.64 12.97
CA VAL A 8 15.22 -4.56 12.06
C VAL A 8 14.61 -3.81 10.89
N GLY A 9 14.94 -4.21 9.67
CA GLY A 9 14.29 -3.77 8.45
C GLY A 9 13.40 -4.87 7.88
N LEU A 10 12.20 -4.52 7.47
CA LEU A 10 11.18 -5.45 7.00
C LEU A 10 10.70 -5.04 5.62
N ASP A 11 10.94 -5.86 4.61
CA ASP A 11 10.33 -5.71 3.30
C ASP A 11 9.09 -6.61 3.21
N TYR A 12 7.93 -5.95 3.16
CA TYR A 12 6.61 -6.57 3.32
C TYR A 12 6.08 -7.14 2.00
N HIS A 13 5.78 -8.44 2.00
CA HIS A 13 5.00 -9.12 0.98
C HIS A 13 3.79 -9.84 1.60
N GLN A 14 2.82 -10.21 0.77
CA GLN A 14 1.55 -10.76 1.27
C GLN A 14 1.73 -12.10 2.03
N GLU A 15 2.61 -12.96 1.57
CA GLU A 15 2.84 -14.30 2.15
C GLU A 15 4.08 -14.34 3.03
N LEU A 16 5.11 -13.60 2.67
CA LEU A 16 6.41 -13.61 3.33
C LEU A 16 6.85 -12.16 3.62
N VAL A 17 7.71 -12.01 4.61
CA VAL A 17 8.38 -10.75 4.92
C VAL A 17 9.88 -11.01 4.92
N GLN A 18 10.65 -10.24 4.14
CA GLN A 18 12.10 -10.28 4.24
C GLN A 18 12.52 -9.50 5.50
N VAL A 19 13.24 -10.18 6.39
CA VAL A 19 13.66 -9.64 7.69
C VAL A 19 15.17 -9.49 7.68
N CYS A 20 15.64 -8.24 7.78
CA CYS A 20 17.06 -7.94 7.95
C CYS A 20 17.31 -7.40 9.36
N VAL A 21 18.23 -8.04 10.06
CA VAL A 21 18.67 -7.65 11.41
C VAL A 21 20.11 -7.15 11.32
N VAL A 22 20.34 -5.91 11.79
CA VAL A 22 21.67 -5.29 11.82
C VAL A 22 22.03 -4.88 13.24
N ASP A 23 23.32 -4.96 13.59
CA ASP A 23 23.82 -4.43 14.86
C ASP A 23 24.02 -2.90 14.81
N THR A 24 24.42 -2.31 15.92
CA THR A 24 24.71 -0.87 16.02
C THR A 24 25.81 -0.38 15.08
N ALA A 25 26.72 -1.27 14.65
CA ALA A 25 27.78 -0.97 13.69
C ALA A 25 27.32 -1.11 12.22
N GLY A 26 26.09 -1.60 11.96
CA GLY A 26 25.54 -1.83 10.62
C GLY A 26 25.94 -3.20 10.01
N ARG A 27 26.49 -4.11 10.81
CA ARG A 27 26.80 -5.47 10.36
C ARG A 27 25.48 -6.26 10.30
N VAL A 28 25.25 -6.93 9.18
CA VAL A 28 24.09 -7.82 9.01
C VAL A 28 24.30 -9.09 9.82
N LEU A 29 23.44 -9.31 10.80
CA LEU A 29 23.42 -10.51 11.63
C LEU A 29 22.50 -11.59 11.03
N CYS A 30 21.43 -11.16 10.37
CA CYS A 30 20.48 -12.01 9.67
C CYS A 30 19.85 -11.24 8.53
N ASN A 31 19.58 -11.90 7.40
CA ASN A 31 18.73 -11.36 6.35
C ASN A 31 18.06 -12.52 5.61
N ARG A 32 16.81 -12.81 5.95
CA ARG A 32 16.07 -13.96 5.42
C ARG A 32 14.56 -13.74 5.47
N ALA A 33 13.82 -14.48 4.65
CA ALA A 33 12.37 -14.47 4.67
C ALA A 33 11.82 -15.18 5.92
N ALA A 34 10.75 -14.62 6.46
CA ALA A 34 9.87 -15.21 7.48
C ALA A 34 8.43 -15.20 6.97
N GLY A 35 7.54 -15.98 7.59
CA GLY A 35 6.11 -15.86 7.35
C GLY A 35 5.60 -14.47 7.70
N ASN A 36 4.54 -14.00 7.00
CA ASN A 36 3.90 -12.72 7.31
C ASN A 36 3.05 -12.84 8.59
N ASP A 37 3.73 -12.98 9.71
CA ASP A 37 3.20 -13.15 11.06
C ASP A 37 4.14 -12.46 12.05
N ALA A 38 3.61 -11.57 12.88
CA ALA A 38 4.38 -10.80 13.84
C ALA A 38 5.17 -11.70 14.80
N ARG A 39 4.59 -12.82 15.24
CA ARG A 39 5.24 -13.77 16.16
C ARG A 39 6.48 -14.41 15.52
N ALA A 40 6.37 -14.85 14.28
CA ALA A 40 7.49 -15.45 13.54
C ALA A 40 8.63 -14.43 13.35
N ILE A 41 8.29 -13.18 13.05
CA ILE A 41 9.27 -12.09 12.88
C ILE A 41 9.95 -11.75 14.21
N VAL A 42 9.19 -11.63 15.29
CA VAL A 42 9.72 -11.37 16.64
C VAL A 42 10.66 -12.49 17.07
N GLU A 43 10.24 -13.74 16.91
CA GLU A 43 11.07 -14.91 17.26
C GLU A 43 12.37 -14.94 16.46
N LEU A 44 12.32 -14.65 15.15
CA LEU A 44 13.51 -14.61 14.31
C LEU A 44 14.48 -13.51 14.75
N ALA A 45 13.99 -12.28 14.94
CA ALA A 45 14.84 -11.13 15.20
C ALA A 45 15.47 -11.19 16.62
N THR A 46 14.71 -11.59 17.64
CA THR A 46 15.16 -11.63 19.04
C THR A 46 16.25 -12.67 19.29
N ARG A 47 16.42 -13.65 18.41
CA ARG A 47 17.57 -14.59 18.47
C ARG A 47 18.91 -13.88 18.25
N HIS A 48 18.93 -12.70 17.65
CA HIS A 48 20.13 -11.97 17.28
C HIS A 48 20.46 -10.82 18.25
N GLY A 49 19.52 -10.44 19.12
CA GLY A 49 19.76 -9.39 20.10
C GLY A 49 18.45 -8.72 20.59
N ASP A 50 18.64 -7.64 21.34
CA ASP A 50 17.55 -6.82 21.85
C ASP A 50 17.12 -5.79 20.78
N VAL A 51 15.91 -5.94 20.30
CA VAL A 51 15.38 -5.12 19.19
C VAL A 51 15.06 -3.72 19.69
N GLN A 52 15.85 -2.74 19.29
CA GLN A 52 15.65 -1.33 19.63
C GLN A 52 14.52 -0.70 18.82
N ALA A 53 14.46 -1.03 17.54
CA ALA A 53 13.41 -0.54 16.65
C ALA A 53 13.30 -1.40 15.37
N ALA A 54 12.14 -1.33 14.73
CA ALA A 54 11.88 -1.94 13.43
C ALA A 54 11.34 -0.91 12.43
N ALA A 55 11.64 -1.10 11.15
CA ALA A 55 11.15 -0.28 10.05
C ALA A 55 10.57 -1.14 8.93
N LEU A 56 9.48 -0.68 8.31
CA LEU A 56 8.91 -1.28 7.10
C LEU A 56 8.31 -0.21 6.19
N ASP A 57 8.25 -0.48 4.88
CA ASP A 57 7.66 0.44 3.92
C ASP A 57 6.14 0.57 4.12
N ALA A 58 5.62 1.80 3.99
CA ALA A 58 4.19 2.09 4.10
C ALA A 58 3.43 1.64 2.85
N CYS A 59 3.34 0.34 2.63
CA CYS A 59 2.60 -0.29 1.55
C CYS A 59 1.24 -0.86 2.02
N CYS A 60 0.49 -1.44 1.09
CA CYS A 60 -0.80 -2.08 1.40
C CYS A 60 -0.57 -3.32 2.30
N GLY A 61 -1.22 -3.36 3.46
CA GLY A 61 -1.07 -4.42 4.45
C GLY A 61 -0.03 -4.14 5.54
N ALA A 62 1.08 -3.47 5.23
CA ALA A 62 2.18 -3.19 6.16
C ALA A 62 1.75 -2.52 7.48
N SER A 63 0.73 -1.66 7.44
CA SER A 63 0.23 -1.00 8.65
C SER A 63 -0.43 -1.96 9.66
N ASN A 64 -0.95 -3.11 9.21
CA ASN A 64 -1.52 -4.10 10.13
C ASN A 64 -0.38 -4.86 10.82
N LEU A 65 0.59 -5.36 10.06
CA LEU A 65 1.79 -5.98 10.62
C LEU A 65 2.55 -5.01 11.56
N ALA A 66 2.70 -3.73 11.17
CA ALA A 66 3.30 -2.72 12.04
C ALA A 66 2.56 -2.60 13.38
N GLN A 67 1.23 -2.64 13.37
CA GLN A 67 0.43 -2.59 14.60
C GLN A 67 0.63 -3.85 15.45
N GLU A 68 0.63 -5.03 14.86
CA GLU A 68 0.87 -6.30 15.55
C GLU A 68 2.26 -6.34 16.22
N LEU A 69 3.28 -5.79 15.55
CA LEU A 69 4.62 -5.66 16.11
C LEU A 69 4.67 -4.63 17.26
N VAL A 70 3.94 -3.52 17.15
CA VAL A 70 3.78 -2.54 18.25
C VAL A 70 3.08 -3.19 19.43
N ASP A 71 2.03 -3.96 19.20
CA ASP A 71 1.28 -4.68 20.24
C ASP A 71 2.15 -5.78 20.91
N SER A 72 3.19 -6.26 20.20
CA SER A 72 4.22 -7.16 20.74
C SER A 72 5.35 -6.43 21.49
N GLY A 73 5.23 -5.11 21.66
CA GLY A 73 6.18 -4.30 22.45
C GLY A 73 7.31 -3.66 21.65
N TRP A 74 7.33 -3.76 20.33
CA TRP A 74 8.38 -3.16 19.49
C TRP A 74 8.12 -1.67 19.19
N SER A 75 9.21 -0.90 19.07
CA SER A 75 9.17 0.44 18.47
C SER A 75 9.20 0.30 16.96
N VAL A 76 8.07 0.58 16.27
CA VAL A 76 7.93 0.38 14.83
C VAL A 76 7.76 1.71 14.10
N SER A 77 8.51 1.90 13.03
CA SER A 77 8.40 3.05 12.12
C SER A 77 8.00 2.62 10.73
N LEU A 78 6.99 3.27 10.15
CA LEU A 78 6.71 3.15 8.72
C LEU A 78 7.60 4.12 7.93
N ALA A 79 8.15 3.67 6.82
CA ALA A 79 8.92 4.47 5.88
C ALA A 79 8.07 4.94 4.69
N HIS A 80 8.36 6.12 4.16
CA HIS A 80 7.71 6.60 2.94
C HIS A 80 8.35 5.95 1.71
N PRO A 81 7.63 5.08 0.97
CA PRO A 81 8.25 4.27 -0.10
C PRO A 81 8.91 5.12 -1.19
N GLY A 82 8.29 6.24 -1.59
CA GLY A 82 8.82 7.12 -2.61
C GLY A 82 10.11 7.85 -2.20
N PHE A 83 10.36 8.08 -0.92
CA PHE A 83 11.62 8.63 -0.44
C PHE A 83 12.69 7.55 -0.29
N VAL A 84 12.33 6.38 0.25
CA VAL A 84 13.23 5.23 0.34
C VAL A 84 13.72 4.81 -1.04
N ALA A 85 12.83 4.77 -2.04
CA ALA A 85 13.21 4.44 -3.42
C ALA A 85 14.27 5.38 -4.01
N ARG A 86 14.27 6.67 -3.64
CA ARG A 86 15.29 7.66 -4.08
C ARG A 86 16.63 7.49 -3.37
N MET A 87 16.67 6.83 -2.23
CA MET A 87 17.89 6.57 -1.45
C MET A 87 18.59 5.27 -1.89
N LYS A 88 17.97 4.48 -2.76
CA LYS A 88 18.58 3.27 -3.31
C LYS A 88 19.74 3.65 -4.22
N GLN A 89 20.93 3.15 -3.90
CA GLN A 89 22.14 3.38 -4.70
C GLN A 89 22.30 2.33 -5.82
N ASN A 90 21.66 1.17 -5.67
CA ASN A 90 21.74 0.07 -6.63
C ASN A 90 20.42 -0.07 -7.41
N PRO A 91 20.44 -0.13 -8.75
CA PRO A 91 19.27 -0.40 -9.57
C PRO A 91 18.72 -1.82 -9.36
N ASP A 92 19.53 -2.77 -8.89
CA ASP A 92 19.10 -4.15 -8.66
C ASP A 92 18.21 -4.23 -7.42
N LYS A 93 16.92 -4.24 -7.68
CA LYS A 93 15.90 -4.39 -6.66
C LYS A 93 15.80 -5.85 -6.24
N THR A 94 16.17 -6.13 -4.98
CA THR A 94 15.93 -7.42 -4.32
C THR A 94 15.35 -7.17 -2.94
N ASP A 95 14.47 -8.04 -2.48
CA ASP A 95 13.87 -7.96 -1.13
C ASP A 95 14.96 -7.92 -0.05
N PHE A 96 16.07 -8.63 -0.30
CA PHE A 96 17.25 -8.62 0.56
C PHE A 96 17.87 -7.23 0.70
N SER A 97 18.04 -6.50 -0.40
CA SER A 97 18.60 -5.14 -0.40
C SER A 97 17.63 -4.13 0.21
N ASP A 98 16.33 -4.31 0.00
CA ASP A 98 15.29 -3.41 0.48
C ASP A 98 15.13 -3.52 2.00
N ALA A 99 15.05 -4.71 2.55
CA ALA A 99 15.03 -4.93 4.00
C ALA A 99 16.31 -4.39 4.69
N ARG A 100 17.48 -4.61 4.08
CA ARG A 100 18.74 -4.07 4.61
C ARG A 100 18.75 -2.55 4.63
N LEU A 101 18.33 -1.89 3.54
CA LEU A 101 18.28 -0.43 3.46
C LEU A 101 17.40 0.16 4.56
N LEU A 102 16.22 -0.44 4.81
CA LEU A 102 15.31 0.01 5.88
C LEU A 102 15.95 -0.12 7.25
N ALA A 103 16.64 -1.22 7.53
CA ALA A 103 17.36 -1.41 8.79
C ALA A 103 18.47 -0.38 8.98
N ASP A 104 19.28 -0.12 7.94
CA ASP A 104 20.38 0.86 8.00
C ASP A 104 19.86 2.29 8.15
N LEU A 105 18.83 2.70 7.38
CA LEU A 105 18.22 4.03 7.50
C LEU A 105 17.64 4.27 8.90
N LEU A 106 17.02 3.23 9.47
CA LEU A 106 16.47 3.29 10.84
C LEU A 106 17.59 3.45 11.86
N ARG A 107 18.65 2.63 11.76
CA ARG A 107 19.81 2.62 12.66
C ARG A 107 20.54 3.96 12.70
N VAL A 108 20.73 4.60 11.54
CA VAL A 108 21.41 5.92 11.46
C VAL A 108 20.47 7.10 11.69
N GLY A 109 19.18 6.87 11.95
CA GLY A 109 18.20 7.93 12.20
C GLY A 109 17.75 8.70 10.94
N TYR A 110 18.01 8.16 9.75
CA TYR A 110 17.72 8.82 8.47
C TYR A 110 16.46 8.30 7.76
N LEU A 111 15.69 7.46 8.46
CA LEU A 111 14.47 6.89 7.91
C LEU A 111 13.41 7.97 7.64
N PRO A 112 12.90 8.15 6.41
CA PRO A 112 11.81 9.09 6.11
C PRO A 112 10.49 8.53 6.66
N LYS A 113 10.22 8.79 7.94
CA LYS A 113 9.10 8.24 8.68
C LYS A 113 7.77 8.79 8.22
N VAL A 114 6.76 7.92 8.14
CA VAL A 114 5.36 8.29 8.04
C VAL A 114 4.59 7.84 9.27
N TRP A 115 3.56 8.57 9.59
CA TRP A 115 2.75 8.29 10.76
C TRP A 115 1.92 7.01 10.61
N LEU A 116 2.10 6.07 11.51
CA LEU A 116 1.20 4.93 11.69
C LEU A 116 -0.10 5.45 12.33
N ALA A 117 -1.10 5.75 11.50
CA ALA A 117 -2.38 6.22 11.97
C ALA A 117 -3.10 5.13 12.81
N PRO A 118 -3.82 5.50 13.88
CA PRO A 118 -4.67 4.56 14.61
C PRO A 118 -5.63 3.80 13.70
N GLU A 119 -5.96 2.56 14.06
CA GLU A 119 -6.78 1.67 13.22
C GLU A 119 -8.10 2.32 12.80
N ARG A 120 -8.78 3.00 13.72
CA ARG A 120 -10.04 3.73 13.42
C ARG A 120 -9.87 4.71 12.27
N LEU A 121 -8.77 5.48 12.24
CA LEU A 121 -8.51 6.43 11.16
C LEU A 121 -8.10 5.73 9.86
N ARG A 122 -7.36 4.62 9.93
CA ARG A 122 -7.03 3.81 8.77
C ARG A 122 -8.30 3.25 8.10
N ARG A 123 -9.24 2.73 8.91
CA ARG A 123 -10.55 2.25 8.41
C ARG A 123 -11.35 3.37 7.76
N LEU A 124 -11.45 4.53 8.40
CA LEU A 124 -12.16 5.68 7.83
C LEU A 124 -11.54 6.14 6.52
N ARG A 125 -10.21 6.26 6.45
CA ARG A 125 -9.50 6.62 5.21
C ARG A 125 -9.77 5.63 4.09
N ARG A 126 -9.80 4.32 4.37
CA ARG A 126 -10.15 3.28 3.37
C ARG A 126 -11.56 3.49 2.82
N LEU A 127 -12.54 3.70 3.69
CA LEU A 127 -13.93 3.93 3.28
C LEU A 127 -14.08 5.20 2.41
N VAL A 128 -13.46 6.31 2.83
CA VAL A 128 -13.49 7.57 2.07
C VAL A 128 -12.83 7.41 0.70
N ARG A 129 -11.65 6.77 0.63
CA ARG A 129 -10.97 6.49 -0.64
C ARG A 129 -11.79 5.58 -1.55
N TYR A 130 -12.37 4.52 -1.00
CA TYR A 130 -13.22 3.61 -1.75
C TYR A 130 -14.46 4.32 -2.32
N ARG A 131 -15.12 5.14 -1.49
CA ARG A 131 -16.23 5.99 -1.96
C ARG A 131 -15.78 6.90 -3.11
N GLN A 132 -14.61 7.53 -3.00
CA GLN A 132 -14.08 8.40 -4.05
C GLN A 132 -13.84 7.62 -5.35
N GLN A 133 -13.23 6.44 -5.27
CA GLN A 133 -13.02 5.57 -6.43
C GLN A 133 -14.35 5.22 -7.13
N LEU A 134 -15.39 4.88 -6.37
CA LEU A 134 -16.71 4.61 -6.95
C LEU A 134 -17.34 5.84 -7.63
N VAL A 135 -17.14 7.02 -7.06
CA VAL A 135 -17.58 8.29 -7.67
C VAL A 135 -16.87 8.54 -8.99
N ASP A 136 -15.54 8.34 -9.02
CA ASP A 136 -14.73 8.53 -10.23
C ASP A 136 -15.10 7.49 -11.32
N GLN A 137 -15.21 6.22 -10.96
CA GLN A 137 -15.68 5.17 -11.88
C GLN A 137 -17.05 5.49 -12.48
N ARG A 138 -18.00 5.94 -11.65
CA ARG A 138 -19.34 6.36 -12.13
C ARG A 138 -19.23 7.52 -13.11
N ARG A 139 -18.36 8.51 -12.84
CA ARG A 139 -18.10 9.62 -13.74
C ARG A 139 -17.55 9.15 -15.08
N ASP A 140 -16.56 8.26 -15.05
CA ASP A 140 -15.91 7.74 -16.24
C ASP A 140 -16.88 6.94 -17.12
N VAL A 141 -17.71 6.09 -16.51
CA VAL A 141 -18.77 5.38 -17.23
C VAL A 141 -19.75 6.37 -17.90
N LYS A 142 -20.15 7.42 -17.18
CA LYS A 142 -21.02 8.46 -17.74
C LYS A 142 -20.38 9.21 -18.92
N LEU A 143 -19.09 9.49 -18.85
CA LEU A 143 -18.36 10.12 -19.96
C LEU A 143 -18.27 9.18 -21.17
N ARG A 144 -18.00 7.90 -20.98
CA ARG A 144 -17.98 6.89 -22.05
C ARG A 144 -19.34 6.78 -22.74
N ILE A 145 -20.42 6.68 -21.98
CA ILE A 145 -21.77 6.63 -22.57
C ILE A 145 -22.06 7.89 -23.39
N ARG A 146 -21.70 9.07 -22.89
CA ARG A 146 -21.87 10.32 -23.65
C ARG A 146 -21.04 10.34 -24.93
N ALA A 147 -19.82 9.80 -24.89
CA ALA A 147 -18.96 9.70 -26.07
C ALA A 147 -19.61 8.80 -27.15
N LEU A 148 -20.08 7.60 -26.75
CA LEU A 148 -20.77 6.68 -27.64
C LEU A 148 -22.05 7.28 -28.26
N LEU A 149 -22.84 7.99 -27.49
CA LEU A 149 -24.03 8.68 -28.01
C LEU A 149 -23.66 9.74 -29.06
N ARG A 150 -22.61 10.51 -28.83
CA ARG A 150 -22.12 11.53 -29.80
C ARG A 150 -21.57 10.89 -31.07
N GLU A 151 -20.77 9.82 -30.93
CA GLU A 151 -20.21 9.06 -32.07
C GLU A 151 -21.32 8.55 -32.95
N ASN A 152 -22.40 8.04 -32.38
CA ASN A 152 -23.57 7.57 -33.10
C ASN A 152 -24.59 8.67 -33.45
N ARG A 153 -24.24 9.95 -33.27
CA ARG A 153 -25.10 11.11 -33.57
C ARG A 153 -26.47 11.06 -32.86
N LEU A 154 -26.55 10.41 -31.70
CA LEU A 154 -27.76 10.29 -30.92
C LEU A 154 -27.90 11.53 -30.02
N VAL A 155 -28.95 12.29 -30.20
CA VAL A 155 -29.25 13.51 -29.45
C VAL A 155 -30.37 13.22 -28.45
N SER A 156 -30.17 13.63 -27.21
CA SER A 156 -31.17 13.49 -26.15
C SER A 156 -32.43 14.34 -26.49
N PRO A 157 -33.63 13.82 -26.21
CA PRO A 157 -34.85 14.61 -26.40
C PRO A 157 -34.84 15.93 -25.62
N VAL A 158 -35.46 16.97 -26.20
CA VAL A 158 -35.57 18.29 -25.54
C VAL A 158 -36.29 18.15 -24.20
N GLY A 159 -35.78 18.79 -23.16
CA GLY A 159 -36.36 18.76 -21.81
C GLY A 159 -36.02 17.53 -20.96
N VAL A 160 -35.38 16.51 -21.54
CA VAL A 160 -34.98 15.30 -20.79
C VAL A 160 -33.59 15.48 -20.20
N ARG A 161 -33.49 15.58 -18.88
CA ARG A 161 -32.20 15.72 -18.18
C ARG A 161 -31.40 14.41 -18.22
N PRO A 162 -30.12 14.44 -18.56
CA PRO A 162 -29.25 13.27 -18.53
C PRO A 162 -29.26 12.54 -17.16
N TRP A 163 -29.21 11.20 -17.19
CA TRP A 163 -29.14 10.33 -16.02
C TRP A 163 -30.42 10.27 -15.16
N THR A 164 -31.52 10.86 -15.62
CA THR A 164 -32.85 10.65 -15.05
C THR A 164 -33.46 9.35 -15.57
N LYS A 165 -34.51 8.86 -14.92
CA LYS A 165 -35.26 7.68 -15.38
C LYS A 165 -35.76 7.83 -16.82
N GLY A 166 -36.29 9.04 -17.18
CA GLY A 166 -36.71 9.33 -18.54
C GLY A 166 -35.57 9.25 -19.56
N TRP A 167 -34.41 9.75 -19.20
CA TRP A 167 -33.22 9.66 -20.06
C TRP A 167 -32.75 8.22 -20.24
N LEU A 168 -32.73 7.41 -19.17
CA LEU A 168 -32.35 6.00 -19.23
C LEU A 168 -33.31 5.20 -20.11
N ASN A 169 -34.63 5.47 -20.02
CA ASN A 169 -35.64 4.85 -20.88
C ASN A 169 -35.46 5.20 -22.36
N TRP A 170 -34.96 6.40 -22.66
CA TRP A 170 -34.61 6.80 -24.02
C TRP A 170 -33.35 6.16 -24.53
N VAL A 171 -32.29 6.06 -23.67
CA VAL A 171 -30.99 5.48 -24.05
C VAL A 171 -31.11 4.00 -24.38
N HIS A 172 -31.88 3.25 -23.63
CA HIS A 172 -31.97 1.79 -23.79
C HIS A 172 -32.35 1.35 -25.22
N PRO A 173 -33.45 1.82 -25.85
CA PRO A 173 -33.77 1.51 -27.23
C PRO A 173 -32.86 2.18 -28.26
N ALA A 174 -32.24 3.32 -27.91
CA ALA A 174 -31.28 3.99 -28.78
C ALA A 174 -29.98 3.19 -28.92
N ALA A 175 -29.51 2.56 -27.84
CA ALA A 175 -28.33 1.69 -27.86
C ALA A 175 -28.55 0.45 -28.75
N SER A 176 -29.76 -0.12 -28.77
CA SER A 176 -30.10 -1.26 -29.64
C SER A 176 -30.09 -0.90 -31.14
N ARG A 177 -30.37 0.35 -31.47
CA ARG A 177 -30.29 0.86 -32.87
C ARG A 177 -28.88 1.17 -33.34
N ALA A 178 -27.95 1.43 -32.41
CA ALA A 178 -26.54 1.70 -32.71
C ALA A 178 -25.65 0.43 -32.78
N ALA A 179 -26.20 -0.74 -32.41
CA ALA A 179 -25.50 -1.98 -32.57
C ALA A 179 -25.34 -2.34 -34.05
N PRO A 180 -24.15 -2.72 -34.54
CA PRO A 180 -24.01 -3.20 -35.91
C PRO A 180 -24.91 -4.42 -36.11
N SER A 181 -25.57 -4.47 -37.26
CA SER A 181 -26.32 -5.66 -37.70
C SER A 181 -25.38 -6.86 -37.75
N PRO A 182 -25.79 -8.09 -37.34
CA PRO A 182 -24.98 -9.28 -37.38
C PRO A 182 -24.50 -9.65 -38.78
#